data_38c5f28940e60bc85799b0f1ba2eb15f
#
_entry.id   38c5f28940e60bc85799b0f1ba2eb15f
#
_cell.length_a   1.000
_cell.length_b   1.000
_cell.length_c   1.000
_cell.angle_alpha   90.00
_cell.angle_beta   90.00
_cell.angle_gamma   90.00
#
_symmetry.space_group_name_H-M   'P 1'
#
loop_
_entity.id
_entity.type
_entity.pdbx_description
1 polymer ?
#
loop_
_entity_poly.entity_id
_entity_poly.type
_entity_poly.pdbx_seq_one_letter_code
_entity_poly.pdbx_strand_id
1 'polypeptide(L)' 'MKKIFDVSTIYKGKTFKEVVHADSADEAFEIISKKYNRERIISIRERSNP' A
#
# COMPACT_ATOMS: atom_id res chain seq x y z
N MET A 1 -12.00 5.47 11.78
CA MET A 1 -12.58 4.92 10.55
C MET A 1 -11.50 4.48 9.59
N LYS A 2 -11.62 3.28 9.05
CA LYS A 2 -10.61 2.79 8.12
C LYS A 2 -10.77 3.44 6.75
N LYS A 3 -9.65 3.77 6.15
CA LYS A 3 -9.60 4.29 4.79
C LYS A 3 -9.07 3.20 3.88
N ILE A 4 -9.28 3.37 2.58
CA ILE A 4 -8.81 2.42 1.59
C ILE A 4 -7.60 3.02 0.89
N PHE A 5 -6.51 2.27 0.87
CA PHE A 5 -5.27 2.70 0.21
C PHE A 5 -4.91 1.75 -0.92
N ASP A 6 -4.54 2.31 -2.06
CA ASP A 6 -3.99 1.55 -3.17
C ASP A 6 -2.48 1.56 -3.04
N VAL A 7 -1.90 0.37 -2.90
CA VAL A 7 -0.46 0.24 -2.73
C VAL A 7 0.11 -0.44 -3.96
N SER A 8 1.14 0.18 -4.54
CA SER A 8 1.86 -0.40 -5.67
C SER A 8 3.21 -0.91 -5.18
N THR A 9 3.50 -2.16 -5.51
CA THR A 9 4.78 -2.77 -5.17
C THR A 9 5.42 -3.32 -6.43
N ILE A 10 6.73 -3.47 -6.41
CA ILE A 10 7.47 -4.02 -7.53
C ILE A 10 8.26 -5.24 -7.07
N TYR A 11 8.29 -6.27 -7.91
CA TYR A 11 9.05 -7.47 -7.62
C TYR A 11 9.46 -8.13 -8.92
N LYS A 12 10.77 -8.33 -9.07
CA LYS A 12 11.35 -8.94 -10.27
C LYS A 12 10.89 -8.27 -11.57
N GLY A 13 10.87 -6.93 -11.55
CA GLY A 13 10.48 -6.14 -12.71
C GLY A 13 9.00 -6.07 -12.99
N LYS A 14 8.17 -6.65 -12.13
CA LYS A 14 6.72 -6.60 -12.29
C LYS A 14 6.10 -5.75 -11.20
N THR A 15 5.07 -5.00 -11.56
CA THR A 15 4.34 -4.16 -10.63
C THR A 15 3.08 -4.88 -10.19
N PHE A 16 2.88 -4.92 -8.88
CA PHE A 16 1.69 -5.51 -8.28
C PHE A 16 0.93 -4.44 -7.52
N LYS A 17 -0.39 -4.52 -7.56
CA LYS A 17 -1.24 -3.58 -6.83
C LYS A 17 -2.02 -4.32 -5.77
N GLU A 18 -2.10 -3.71 -4.58
CA GLU A 18 -2.88 -4.27 -3.49
C GLU A 18 -3.71 -3.18 -2.86
N VAL A 19 -4.80 -3.60 -2.22
CA VAL A 19 -5.67 -2.70 -1.48
C VAL A 19 -5.48 -2.97 0.00
N VAL A 20 -5.26 -1.89 0.78
CA VAL A 20 -5.05 -1.99 2.21
C VAL A 20 -6.05 -1.12 2.93
N HIS A 21 -6.66 -1.64 4.00
CA HIS A 21 -7.55 -0.88 4.85
C HIS A 21 -6.76 -0.43 6.07
N ALA A 22 -6.64 0.87 6.26
CA ALA A 22 -5.84 1.44 7.34
C ALA A 22 -6.38 2.81 7.72
N ASP A 23 -6.02 3.28 8.90
CA ASP A 23 -6.46 4.58 9.37
C ASP A 23 -5.67 5.73 8.76
N SER A 24 -4.45 5.45 8.32
CA SER A 24 -3.58 6.47 7.74
C SER A 24 -2.62 5.82 6.76
N ALA A 25 -1.96 6.66 5.95
CA ALA A 25 -0.96 6.18 5.01
C ALA A 25 0.20 5.50 5.73
N ASP A 26 0.59 6.04 6.90
CA ASP A 26 1.66 5.45 7.69
C ASP A 26 1.31 4.03 8.13
N GLU A 27 0.06 3.84 8.57
CA GLU A 27 -0.39 2.52 8.96
C GLU A 27 -0.44 1.58 7.77
N ALA A 28 -0.90 2.07 6.61
CA ALA A 28 -0.92 1.27 5.39
C ALA A 28 0.48 0.82 5.02
N PHE A 29 1.45 1.73 5.12
CA PHE A 29 2.84 1.41 4.84
C PHE A 29 3.36 0.31 5.78
N GLU A 30 3.03 0.41 7.07
CA GLU A 30 3.45 -0.59 8.04
C GLU A 30 2.87 -1.97 7.73
N ILE A 31 1.59 -2.00 7.37
CA ILE A 31 0.92 -3.26 7.04
C ILE A 31 1.61 -3.92 5.85
N ILE A 32 1.87 -3.15 4.81
CA ILE A 32 2.51 -3.68 3.61
C ILE A 32 3.97 -4.07 3.87
N SER A 33 4.68 -3.29 4.68
CA SER A 33 6.09 -3.57 4.95
C SER A 33 6.30 -4.86 5.75
N LYS A 34 5.27 -5.32 6.43
CA LYS A 34 5.34 -6.62 7.11
C LYS A 34 5.18 -7.77 6.13
N LYS A 35 4.50 -7.53 5.01
CA LYS A 35 4.28 -8.51 3.97
C LYS A 35 5.41 -8.53 2.96
N TYR A 36 5.93 -7.35 2.63
CA TYR A 36 6.96 -7.18 1.61
C TYR A 36 8.07 -6.29 2.15
N ASN A 37 9.23 -6.35 1.51
CA ASN A 37 10.32 -5.44 1.87
C ASN A 37 9.93 -4.02 1.50
N ARG A 38 10.39 -3.07 2.32
CA ARG A 38 10.12 -1.65 2.07
C ARG A 38 10.57 -1.20 0.70
N GLU A 39 11.67 -1.78 0.22
CA GLU A 39 12.23 -1.41 -1.08
C GLU A 39 11.31 -1.75 -2.24
N ARG A 40 10.33 -2.62 -2.03
CA ARG A 40 9.38 -2.99 -3.06
C ARG A 40 8.21 -2.04 -3.15
N ILE A 41 7.99 -1.22 -2.13
CA ILE A 41 6.85 -0.30 -2.11
C ILE A 41 7.17 0.92 -2.93
N ILE A 42 6.42 1.12 -4.03
CA ILE A 42 6.63 2.23 -4.94
C ILE A 42 5.75 3.41 -4.60
N SER A 43 4.48 3.16 -4.30
CA SER A 43 3.56 4.23 -3.98
C SER A 43 2.42 3.74 -3.12
N ILE A 44 1.88 4.67 -2.33
CA ILE A 44 0.69 4.43 -1.53
C ILE A 44 -0.22 5.62 -1.74
N ARG A 45 -1.45 5.38 -2.17
CA ARG A 45 -2.41 6.44 -2.45
C ARG A 45 -3.72 6.14 -1.75
N GLU A 46 -4.28 7.16 -1.14
CA GLU A 46 -5.61 7.04 -0.55
C GLU A 46 -6.63 7.05 -1.67
N ARG A 47 -7.50 6.04 -1.66
CA ARG A 47 -8.56 5.97 -2.65
C ARG A 47 -9.68 6.92 -2.23
N SER A 48 -10.04 7.83 -3.12
CA SER A 48 -11.16 8.71 -2.85
C SER A 48 -12.46 7.93 -2.93
N ASN A 49 -13.30 8.14 -1.93
CA ASN A 49 -14.68 7.66 -1.99
C ASN A 49 -15.58 8.81 -2.39
N PRO A 50 -16.30 8.68 -3.50
CA PRO A 50 -17.29 9.70 -3.86
C PRO A 50 -18.45 9.73 -2.89
#